data_7cbc61597ebaa3aefe0325df7598ddaa
#
_entry.id   7cbc61597ebaa3aefe0325df7598ddaa
#
_cell.length_a   1.000
_cell.length_b   1.000
_cell.length_c   1.000
_cell.angle_alpha   90.00
_cell.angle_beta   90.00
_cell.angle_gamma   90.00
#
_symmetry.space_group_name_H-M   'P 1'
#
loop_
_entity.id
_entity.type
_entity.pdbx_description
1 polymer ?
#
loop_
_entity_poly.entity_id
_entity_poly.type
_entity_poly.pdbx_seq_one_letter_code
_entity_poly.pdbx_strand_id
1 'polypeptide(L)'
;SREADRTALTRRIEEMLAAAFDYEASVVLRNRRQMQGVIRRAPEGFGTDPATYRYDVIFLKDPLTAAKAVRGVPARDGVDEVRAGTGVLYFSRLISRATQSQLSRLVSMPIYRHMTIRNWNTTTKLVELLGG
;
A
#
# COMPACT_ATOMS: atom_id res chain seq x y z
N SER A 1 -8.26 28.96 14.77
CA SER A 1 -7.55 28.41 15.92
C SER A 1 -6.82 27.14 15.52
N ARG A 2 -5.90 26.73 16.35
CA ARG A 2 -5.14 25.50 16.14
C ARG A 2 -6.05 24.26 16.10
N GLU A 3 -7.03 24.23 16.98
CA GLU A 3 -7.99 23.11 17.02
C GLU A 3 -8.87 23.09 15.78
N ALA A 4 -9.32 24.23 15.32
CA ALA A 4 -10.11 24.30 14.10
C ALA A 4 -9.28 23.87 12.89
N ASP A 5 -8.00 24.25 12.84
CA ASP A 5 -7.09 23.85 11.76
C ASP A 5 -6.82 22.36 11.78
N ARG A 6 -6.66 21.78 12.96
CA ARG A 6 -6.49 20.32 13.12
C ARG A 6 -7.74 19.59 12.69
N THR A 7 -8.91 20.06 13.08
CA THR A 7 -10.18 19.44 12.71
C THR A 7 -10.38 19.49 11.19
N ALA A 8 -10.07 20.64 10.58
CA ALA A 8 -10.16 20.78 9.13
C ALA A 8 -9.18 19.86 8.42
N LEU A 9 -7.95 19.76 8.91
CA LEU A 9 -6.94 18.88 8.33
C LEU A 9 -7.36 17.40 8.47
N THR A 10 -7.84 17.00 9.63
CA THR A 10 -8.32 15.64 9.87
C THR A 10 -9.46 15.29 8.92
N ARG A 11 -10.40 16.19 8.74
CA ARG A 11 -11.51 16.01 7.81
C ARG A 11 -11.02 15.84 6.38
N ARG A 12 -10.04 16.63 5.96
CA ARG A 12 -9.46 16.53 4.62
C ARG A 12 -8.76 15.19 4.41
N ILE A 13 -8.06 14.70 5.42
CA ILE A 13 -7.40 13.40 5.37
C ILE A 13 -8.45 12.29 5.26
N GLU A 14 -9.51 12.36 6.04
CA GLU A 14 -10.60 11.40 5.97
C GLU A 14 -11.27 11.39 4.61
N GLU A 15 -11.51 12.57 4.03
CA GLU A 15 -12.06 12.70 2.68
C GLU A 15 -11.13 12.09 1.64
N MET A 16 -9.83 12.34 1.77
CA MET A 16 -8.83 11.72 0.89
C MET A 16 -8.85 10.20 1.01
N LEU A 17 -8.93 9.68 2.23
CA LEU A 17 -9.01 8.24 2.46
C LEU A 17 -10.27 7.67 1.81
N ALA A 18 -11.41 8.33 1.99
CA ALA A 18 -12.67 7.89 1.40
C ALA A 18 -12.64 7.93 -0.13
N ALA A 19 -11.95 8.91 -0.71
CA ALA A 19 -11.86 9.08 -2.16
C ALA A 19 -10.82 8.17 -2.80
N ALA A 20 -9.66 7.97 -2.13
CA ALA A 20 -8.54 7.22 -2.67
C ALA A 20 -8.53 5.75 -2.24
N PHE A 21 -9.15 5.45 -1.09
CA PHE A 21 -9.15 4.12 -0.48
C PHE A 21 -10.58 3.70 -0.22
N ASP A 22 -10.82 2.40 -0.13
CA ASP A 22 -12.10 1.89 0.36
C ASP A 22 -12.15 2.00 1.90
N TYR A 23 -13.32 1.72 2.46
CA TYR A 23 -13.56 1.82 3.90
C TYR A 23 -12.54 1.03 4.73
N GLU A 24 -12.13 -0.13 4.26
CA GLU A 24 -11.24 -1.02 4.99
C GLU A 24 -9.82 -0.45 5.09
N ALA A 25 -9.39 0.30 4.10
CA ALA A 25 -8.08 0.94 4.12
C ALA A 25 -7.99 1.98 5.23
N SER A 26 -9.07 2.73 5.50
CA SER A 26 -9.07 3.72 6.57
C SER A 26 -8.87 3.07 7.95
N VAL A 27 -9.35 1.85 8.13
CA VAL A 27 -9.13 1.09 9.37
C VAL A 27 -7.67 0.69 9.51
N VAL A 28 -7.04 0.27 8.42
CA VAL A 28 -5.61 -0.08 8.40
C VAL A 28 -4.74 1.13 8.74
N LEU A 29 -5.12 2.32 8.27
CA LEU A 29 -4.33 3.55 8.42
C LEU A 29 -4.53 4.28 9.75
N ARG A 30 -5.30 3.75 10.66
CA ARG A 30 -5.60 4.43 11.94
C ARG A 30 -4.40 4.65 12.85
N ASN A 31 -3.30 3.93 12.68
CA ASN A 31 -2.11 4.06 13.49
C ASN A 31 -0.95 4.64 12.66
N ARG A 32 -0.61 5.92 12.93
CA ARG A 32 0.45 6.61 12.24
C ARG A 32 1.80 5.90 12.37
N ARG A 33 2.11 5.35 13.56
CA ARG A 33 3.39 4.66 13.79
C ARG A 33 3.50 3.41 12.92
N GLN A 34 2.41 2.70 12.74
CA GLN A 34 2.40 1.52 11.87
C GLN A 34 2.70 1.93 10.43
N MET A 35 2.10 3.03 9.98
CA MET A 35 2.31 3.54 8.63
C MET A 35 3.74 4.04 8.42
N GLN A 36 4.28 4.77 9.39
CA GLN A 36 5.68 5.18 9.36
C GLN A 36 6.61 3.97 9.30
N GLY A 37 6.27 2.92 10.04
CA GLY A 37 7.01 1.66 10.01
C GLY A 37 6.99 0.97 8.66
N VAL A 38 5.84 1.00 7.97
CA VAL A 38 5.71 0.44 6.61
C VAL A 38 6.67 1.14 5.66
N ILE A 39 6.74 2.48 5.73
CA ILE A 39 7.63 3.25 4.87
C ILE A 39 9.10 2.99 5.23
N ARG A 40 9.42 3.01 6.52
CA ARG A 40 10.80 2.84 6.98
C ARG A 40 11.35 1.45 6.69
N ARG A 41 10.51 0.43 6.74
CA ARG A 41 10.90 -0.97 6.53
C ARG A 41 10.81 -1.41 5.08
N ALA A 42 10.50 -0.50 4.16
CA ALA A 42 10.43 -0.85 2.74
C ALA A 42 11.77 -1.45 2.30
N PRO A 43 11.75 -2.44 1.38
CA PRO A 43 12.98 -3.03 0.88
C PRO A 43 13.90 -1.98 0.29
N GLU A 44 15.21 -2.22 0.40
CA GLU A 44 16.20 -1.31 -0.19
C GLU A 44 15.90 -1.11 -1.67
N GLY A 45 15.89 0.14 -2.10
CA GLY A 45 15.59 0.51 -3.49
C GLY A 45 14.11 0.60 -3.82
N PHE A 46 13.21 0.16 -2.93
CA PHE A 46 11.77 0.25 -3.19
C PHE A 46 11.33 1.72 -3.25
N GLY A 47 10.63 2.07 -4.32
CA GLY A 47 10.14 3.43 -4.51
C GLY A 47 11.15 4.40 -5.11
N THR A 48 12.37 3.97 -5.39
CA THR A 48 13.46 4.87 -5.81
C THR A 48 13.53 5.12 -7.31
N ASP A 49 12.85 4.32 -8.13
CA ASP A 49 12.89 4.43 -9.59
C ASP A 49 11.48 4.47 -10.18
N PRO A 50 10.72 5.55 -9.91
CA PRO A 50 9.33 5.64 -10.36
C PRO A 50 9.18 5.83 -11.87
N ALA A 51 10.26 6.12 -12.58
CA ALA A 51 10.24 6.21 -14.04
C ALA A 51 10.20 4.82 -14.67
N THR A 52 10.74 3.81 -14.01
CA THR A 52 10.85 2.45 -14.52
C THR A 52 9.81 1.51 -13.90
N TYR A 53 9.52 1.69 -12.62
CA TYR A 53 8.63 0.80 -11.87
C TYR A 53 7.46 1.55 -11.27
N ARG A 54 6.33 0.86 -11.20
CA ARG A 54 5.21 1.26 -10.38
C ARG A 54 5.27 0.48 -9.07
N TYR A 55 5.08 1.19 -7.96
CA TYR A 55 5.21 0.62 -6.62
C TYR A 55 3.87 0.67 -5.89
N ASP A 56 3.48 -0.46 -5.32
CA ASP A 56 2.26 -0.58 -4.52
C ASP A 56 2.57 -1.27 -3.19
N VAL A 57 1.79 -0.94 -2.17
CA VAL A 57 1.80 -1.64 -0.89
C VAL A 57 0.48 -2.38 -0.76
N ILE A 58 0.56 -3.63 -0.39
CA ILE A 58 -0.61 -4.47 -0.15
C ILE A 58 -0.75 -4.64 1.35
N PHE A 59 -1.74 -3.99 1.93
CA PHE A 59 -2.05 -4.11 3.36
C PHE A 59 -2.86 -5.37 3.59
N LEU A 60 -2.49 -6.11 4.64
CA LEU A 60 -3.11 -7.41 4.94
C LEU A 60 -4.00 -7.28 6.17
N LYS A 61 -5.13 -7.99 6.16
CA LYS A 61 -6.05 -8.09 7.28
C LYS A 61 -5.99 -9.48 7.88
N ASP A 62 -6.13 -9.56 9.22
CA ASP A 62 -6.21 -10.84 9.90
C ASP A 62 -7.29 -11.74 9.25
N PRO A 63 -7.08 -13.02 9.16
CA PRO A 63 -5.94 -13.80 9.69
C PRO A 63 -4.78 -13.97 8.72
N LEU A 64 -4.77 -13.25 7.59
CA LEU A 64 -3.74 -13.40 6.57
C LEU A 64 -2.42 -12.78 7.02
N THR A 65 -1.36 -13.58 7.05
CA THR A 65 -0.01 -13.13 7.38
C THR A 65 0.79 -12.82 6.11
N ALA A 66 1.81 -11.98 6.23
CA ALA A 66 2.69 -11.66 5.10
C ALA A 66 3.40 -12.91 4.56
N ALA A 67 3.82 -13.81 5.44
CA ALA A 67 4.47 -15.06 5.04
C ALA A 67 3.58 -15.94 4.18
N LYS A 68 2.29 -16.02 4.50
CA LYS A 68 1.32 -16.77 3.69
C LYS A 68 0.96 -16.02 2.42
N ALA A 69 0.74 -14.70 2.54
CA ALA A 69 0.31 -13.87 1.43
C ALA A 69 1.35 -13.84 0.30
N VAL A 70 2.62 -13.71 0.64
CA VAL A 70 3.68 -13.62 -0.38
C VAL A 70 3.75 -14.88 -1.24
N ARG A 71 3.37 -16.02 -0.70
CA ARG A 71 3.34 -17.30 -1.44
C ARG A 71 2.11 -17.43 -2.32
N GLY A 72 1.03 -16.75 -1.96
CA GLY A 72 -0.23 -16.83 -2.68
C GLY A 72 -0.43 -15.75 -3.73
N VAL A 73 0.39 -14.71 -3.74
CA VAL A 73 0.26 -13.60 -4.68
C VAL A 73 0.93 -13.97 -6.01
N PRO A 74 0.19 -13.91 -7.13
CA PRO A 74 0.78 -14.19 -8.43
C PRO A 74 1.74 -13.06 -8.82
N ALA A 75 2.88 -13.44 -9.40
CA ALA A 75 3.89 -12.50 -9.87
C ALA A 75 4.54 -13.07 -11.14
N ARG A 76 4.74 -12.22 -12.13
CA ARG A 76 5.40 -12.64 -13.37
C ARG A 76 6.87 -12.32 -13.29
N ASP A 77 7.73 -13.32 -13.49
CA ASP A 77 9.17 -13.16 -13.52
C ASP A 77 9.58 -12.10 -14.54
N GLY A 78 10.48 -11.21 -14.14
CA GLY A 78 10.97 -10.14 -15.01
C GLY A 78 10.02 -8.94 -15.14
N VAL A 79 8.83 -9.01 -14.56
CA VAL A 79 7.85 -7.91 -14.57
C VAL A 79 7.51 -7.48 -13.16
N ASP A 80 7.13 -8.45 -12.33
CA ASP A 80 6.67 -8.22 -10.96
C ASP A 80 7.69 -8.69 -9.93
N GLU A 81 7.76 -7.97 -8.82
CA GLU A 81 8.51 -8.39 -7.65
C GLU A 81 7.67 -8.16 -6.42
N VAL A 82 7.60 -9.18 -5.55
CA VAL A 82 6.82 -9.14 -4.31
C VAL A 82 7.72 -9.47 -3.14
N ARG A 83 7.69 -8.64 -2.11
CA ARG A 83 8.44 -8.88 -0.87
C ARG A 83 7.54 -8.74 0.35
N ALA A 84 7.71 -9.67 1.30
CA ALA A 84 6.94 -9.64 2.53
C ALA A 84 7.51 -8.60 3.50
N GLY A 85 6.61 -7.86 4.15
CA GLY A 85 6.93 -6.96 5.24
C GLY A 85 6.15 -7.34 6.50
N THR A 86 6.02 -6.41 7.42
CA THR A 86 5.25 -6.62 8.65
C THR A 86 3.79 -6.22 8.40
N GLY A 87 2.94 -7.22 8.20
CA GLY A 87 1.52 -6.99 7.91
C GLY A 87 1.24 -6.40 6.53
N VAL A 88 2.23 -6.37 5.65
CA VAL A 88 2.12 -5.82 4.30
C VAL A 88 2.97 -6.61 3.32
N LEU A 89 2.66 -6.45 2.04
CA LEU A 89 3.55 -6.86 0.96
C LEU A 89 3.96 -5.61 0.17
N TYR A 90 5.19 -5.59 -0.30
CA TYR A 90 5.70 -4.56 -1.20
C TYR A 90 5.73 -5.13 -2.61
N PHE A 91 5.00 -4.51 -3.51
CA PHE A 91 4.83 -4.98 -4.89
C PHE A 91 5.38 -3.96 -5.87
N SER A 92 6.28 -4.37 -6.76
CA SER A 92 6.74 -3.52 -7.85
C SER A 92 6.48 -4.19 -9.18
N ARG A 93 6.23 -3.38 -10.22
CA ARG A 93 6.04 -3.88 -11.58
C ARG A 93 6.67 -2.93 -12.59
N LEU A 94 7.23 -3.49 -13.66
CA LEU A 94 7.77 -2.69 -14.76
C LEU A 94 6.66 -1.94 -15.47
N ILE A 95 6.79 -0.62 -15.60
CA ILE A 95 5.82 0.22 -16.30
C ILE A 95 5.71 -0.19 -17.76
N SER A 96 6.85 -0.44 -18.41
CA SER A 96 6.90 -0.82 -19.82
C SER A 96 6.22 -2.16 -20.13
N ARG A 97 5.99 -2.99 -19.12
CA ARG A 97 5.35 -4.30 -19.26
C ARG A 97 4.18 -4.48 -18.30
N ALA A 98 3.56 -3.38 -17.90
CA ALA A 98 2.48 -3.38 -16.91
C ALA A 98 1.29 -4.26 -17.31
N THR A 99 1.01 -4.39 -18.61
CA THR A 99 -0.08 -5.24 -19.11
C THR A 99 0.19 -6.73 -18.86
N GLN A 100 1.44 -7.11 -18.61
CA GLN A 100 1.85 -8.49 -18.33
C GLN A 100 1.91 -8.78 -16.83
N SER A 101 1.75 -7.75 -15.99
CA SER A 101 1.75 -7.91 -14.53
C SER A 101 0.59 -8.80 -14.09
N GLN A 102 0.82 -9.61 -13.06
CA GLN A 102 -0.18 -10.48 -12.47
C GLN A 102 -1.00 -9.78 -11.37
N LEU A 103 -0.75 -8.49 -11.12
CA LEU A 103 -1.48 -7.76 -10.07
C LEU A 103 -2.99 -7.72 -10.33
N SER A 104 -3.39 -7.55 -11.59
CA SER A 104 -4.82 -7.54 -11.97
C SER A 104 -5.48 -8.90 -11.69
N ARG A 105 -4.73 -9.99 -11.83
CA ARG A 105 -5.22 -11.33 -11.52
C ARG A 105 -5.49 -11.50 -10.03
N LEU A 106 -4.63 -10.91 -9.19
CA LEU A 106 -4.78 -10.98 -7.74
C LEU A 106 -6.15 -10.48 -7.29
N VAL A 107 -6.63 -9.41 -7.92
CA VAL A 107 -7.90 -8.77 -7.56
C VAL A 107 -9.08 -9.73 -7.73
N SER A 108 -8.99 -10.71 -8.62
CA SER A 108 -10.03 -11.72 -8.83
C SER A 108 -9.87 -12.97 -7.97
N MET A 109 -8.80 -13.06 -7.18
CA MET A 109 -8.53 -14.24 -6.35
C MET A 109 -9.19 -14.13 -4.98
N PRO A 110 -9.61 -15.27 -4.37
CA PRO A 110 -10.25 -15.25 -3.05
C PRO A 110 -9.43 -14.57 -1.96
N ILE A 111 -8.09 -14.70 -2.02
CA ILE A 111 -7.19 -14.12 -1.04
C ILE A 111 -7.29 -12.58 -0.99
N TYR A 112 -7.71 -11.94 -2.07
CA TYR A 112 -7.81 -10.49 -2.18
C TYR A 112 -8.77 -9.88 -1.15
N ARG A 113 -9.77 -10.62 -0.70
CA ARG A 113 -10.71 -10.11 0.31
C ARG A 113 -10.03 -9.73 1.64
N HIS A 114 -8.82 -10.23 1.87
CA HIS A 114 -8.01 -9.91 3.05
C HIS A 114 -6.92 -8.89 2.75
N MET A 115 -7.01 -8.21 1.62
CA MET A 115 -5.99 -7.30 1.14
C MET A 115 -6.57 -5.93 0.77
N THR A 116 -5.72 -4.91 0.86
CA THR A 116 -6.00 -3.58 0.35
C THR A 116 -4.75 -3.08 -0.36
N ILE A 117 -4.86 -2.82 -1.66
CA ILE A 117 -3.73 -2.37 -2.49
C ILE A 117 -3.73 -0.84 -2.55
N ARG A 118 -2.59 -0.23 -2.27
CA ARG A 118 -2.44 1.23 -2.33
C ARG A 118 -1.14 1.60 -3.01
N ASN A 119 -1.21 2.62 -3.85
CA ASN A 119 -0.07 3.18 -4.53
C ASN A 119 0.93 3.74 -3.52
N TRP A 120 2.23 3.52 -3.76
CA TRP A 120 3.29 3.96 -2.88
C TRP A 120 3.31 5.47 -2.67
N ASN A 121 3.13 6.25 -3.76
CA ASN A 121 3.12 7.71 -3.66
C ASN A 121 1.97 8.20 -2.78
N THR A 122 0.79 7.61 -2.93
CA THR A 122 -0.37 7.95 -2.09
C THR A 122 -0.07 7.63 -0.63
N THR A 123 0.52 6.47 -0.38
CA THR A 123 0.86 6.01 0.97
C THR A 123 1.85 6.95 1.64
N THR A 124 2.94 7.30 0.96
CA THR A 124 3.97 8.18 1.53
C THR A 124 3.42 9.59 1.76
N LYS A 125 2.57 10.07 0.85
CA LYS A 125 1.97 11.39 0.98
C LYS A 125 1.01 11.47 2.15
N LEU A 126 0.22 10.42 2.39
CA LEU A 126 -0.67 10.35 3.54
C LEU A 126 0.10 10.40 4.85
N VAL A 127 1.22 9.71 4.93
CA VAL A 127 2.05 9.70 6.13
C VAL A 127 2.64 11.11 6.37
N GLU A 128 3.06 11.80 5.33
CA GLU A 128 3.51 13.20 5.45
C GLU A 128 2.40 14.09 6.02
N LEU A 129 1.18 13.94 5.51
CA LEU A 129 0.03 14.73 5.97
C LEU A 129 -0.33 14.43 7.42
N LEU A 130 -0.04 13.22 7.91
CA LEU A 130 -0.23 12.84 9.29
C LEU A 130 0.90 13.32 10.21
N GLY A 131 1.85 14.08 9.69
CA GLY A 131 2.94 14.65 10.47
C GLY A 131 4.10 13.68 10.70
N GLY A 132 4.21 12.67 9.85
CA GLY A 132 5.24 11.65 10.00
C GLY A 132 6.45 11.83 9.12
#